data_289f5be878a7acbfafd86230b116a2d7
#
_entry.id   289f5be878a7acbfafd86230b116a2d7
#
_cell.length_a   1.000
_cell.length_b   1.000
_cell.length_c   1.000
_cell.angle_alpha   90.00
_cell.angle_beta   90.00
_cell.angle_gamma   90.00
#
_symmetry.space_group_name_H-M   'P 1'
#
loop_
_entity.id
_entity.type
_entity.pdbx_description
1 polymer ?
#
loop_
_entity_poly.entity_id
_entity_poly.type
_entity_poly.pdbx_seq_one_letter_code
_entity_poly.pdbx_strand_id
1 'polypeptide(L)'
;MKQYTVAVLGATGAVGQEMMKILAERNFPVGKLVPLASARSAGKTVKFKGQDVTIQEACDSAFEGVDIVLGAAENDIAKKFAPAIVKAGAVFVDNSSAFRLDPNVPLIVPEINPEDVKWHKGIISNPNCSTIITVTAVNALNKIATIQAMTASTYQAVSGAGAGGPIELQNEVEALRLGKTYEPKVFSYQIAYNLIPQIGGEQFEGYTSEEMKMQNEGRKIMHLPELKVSCTCVRVPVVRSHSISVSVYFDRHVTVEEARQVLKDAPGVKLVDDLPNLKFPMPLDTSDQDIVFVGRIRPDLVFDNGLRLWCCGDQVRKGAATNAIQIAELLVKE
;
A
#
# COMPACT_ATOMS: atom_id res chain seq x y z
N MET A 1 -5.76 -14.81 25.53
CA MET A 1 -5.91 -13.63 24.67
C MET A 1 -7.34 -13.52 24.19
N LYS A 2 -7.90 -12.34 24.16
CA LYS A 2 -9.22 -12.08 23.55
C LYS A 2 -9.19 -12.50 22.09
N GLN A 3 -10.25 -13.12 21.62
CA GLN A 3 -10.44 -13.51 20.22
C GLN A 3 -11.41 -12.54 19.56
N TYR A 4 -11.18 -12.20 18.30
CA TYR A 4 -11.96 -11.20 17.57
C TYR A 4 -12.71 -11.84 16.41
N THR A 5 -13.90 -11.34 16.12
CA THR A 5 -14.61 -11.60 14.88
C THR A 5 -14.11 -10.61 13.83
N VAL A 6 -13.43 -11.10 12.80
CA VAL A 6 -12.84 -10.27 11.73
C VAL A 6 -13.56 -10.52 10.42
N ALA A 7 -14.12 -9.48 9.82
CA ALA A 7 -14.67 -9.55 8.48
C ALA A 7 -13.67 -9.03 7.44
N VAL A 8 -13.65 -9.64 6.25
CA VAL A 8 -12.89 -9.16 5.09
C VAL A 8 -13.87 -8.82 3.98
N LEU A 9 -14.12 -7.53 3.77
CA LEU A 9 -15.00 -7.01 2.71
C LEU A 9 -14.20 -6.96 1.40
N GLY A 10 -14.63 -7.71 0.38
CA GLY A 10 -13.88 -7.92 -0.85
C GLY A 10 -12.94 -9.13 -0.78
N ALA A 11 -13.33 -10.17 -0.05
CA ALA A 11 -12.55 -11.37 0.23
C ALA A 11 -12.07 -12.16 -1.00
N THR A 12 -12.68 -11.98 -2.16
CA THR A 12 -12.31 -12.65 -3.43
C THR A 12 -11.27 -11.88 -4.25
N GLY A 13 -11.01 -10.62 -3.92
CA GLY A 13 -10.00 -9.79 -4.57
C GLY A 13 -8.57 -10.14 -4.13
N ALA A 14 -7.56 -9.71 -4.90
CA ALA A 14 -6.16 -9.99 -4.60
C ALA A 14 -5.74 -9.51 -3.21
N VAL A 15 -6.11 -8.28 -2.83
CA VAL A 15 -5.81 -7.71 -1.50
C VAL A 15 -6.57 -8.44 -0.39
N GLY A 16 -7.87 -8.78 -0.60
CA GLY A 16 -8.66 -9.50 0.40
C GLY A 16 -8.12 -10.90 0.68
N GLN A 17 -7.68 -11.62 -0.35
CA GLN A 17 -7.02 -12.92 -0.20
C GLN A 17 -5.68 -12.79 0.55
N GLU A 18 -4.88 -11.78 0.22
CA GLU A 18 -3.62 -11.52 0.91
C GLU A 18 -3.85 -11.10 2.38
N MET A 19 -4.91 -10.31 2.68
CA MET A 19 -5.28 -9.99 4.07
C MET A 19 -5.56 -11.26 4.88
N MET A 20 -6.35 -12.21 4.36
CA MET A 20 -6.63 -13.46 5.05
C MET A 20 -5.36 -14.30 5.27
N LYS A 21 -4.48 -14.36 4.27
CA LYS A 21 -3.18 -15.04 4.37
C LYS A 21 -2.32 -14.41 5.48
N ILE A 22 -2.19 -13.08 5.49
CA ILE A 22 -1.36 -12.34 6.46
C ILE A 22 -1.95 -12.43 7.88
N LEU A 23 -3.28 -12.40 8.06
CA LEU A 23 -3.91 -12.66 9.36
C LEU A 23 -3.46 -14.00 9.96
N ALA A 24 -3.34 -15.04 9.11
CA ALA A 24 -2.88 -16.35 9.54
C ALA A 24 -1.36 -16.37 9.83
N GLU A 25 -0.55 -15.80 8.94
CA GLU A 25 0.93 -15.74 9.06
C GLU A 25 1.37 -14.98 10.31
N ARG A 26 0.69 -13.86 10.61
CA ARG A 26 0.99 -13.01 11.78
C ARG A 26 0.33 -13.48 13.07
N ASN A 27 -0.38 -14.62 13.04
CA ASN A 27 -1.10 -15.16 14.20
C ASN A 27 -2.06 -14.13 14.83
N PHE A 28 -2.69 -13.28 14.01
CA PHE A 28 -3.70 -12.36 14.50
C PHE A 28 -4.79 -13.13 15.25
N PRO A 29 -5.31 -12.64 16.41
CA PRO A 29 -6.24 -13.36 17.26
C PRO A 29 -7.66 -13.44 16.68
N VAL A 30 -7.79 -14.07 15.50
CA VAL A 30 -9.07 -14.32 14.84
C VAL A 30 -9.78 -15.49 15.49
N GLY A 31 -10.87 -15.24 16.18
CA GLY A 31 -11.79 -16.26 16.70
C GLY A 31 -12.79 -16.73 15.63
N LYS A 32 -13.27 -15.77 14.82
CA LYS A 32 -14.17 -16.04 13.69
C LYS A 32 -13.79 -15.17 12.50
N LEU A 33 -13.57 -15.79 11.33
CA LEU A 33 -13.41 -15.07 10.05
C LEU A 33 -14.75 -15.01 9.33
N VAL A 34 -15.11 -13.82 8.81
CA VAL A 34 -16.30 -13.56 8.00
C VAL A 34 -15.87 -13.01 6.63
N PRO A 35 -15.59 -13.86 5.63
CA PRO A 35 -15.25 -13.39 4.29
C PRO A 35 -16.51 -12.91 3.58
N LEU A 36 -16.51 -11.63 3.15
CA LEU A 36 -17.64 -10.95 2.53
C LEU A 36 -17.31 -10.61 1.06
N ALA A 37 -18.24 -10.88 0.17
CA ALA A 37 -18.15 -10.54 -1.25
C ALA A 37 -19.53 -10.26 -1.86
N SER A 38 -19.59 -10.02 -3.19
CA SER A 38 -20.85 -9.86 -3.91
C SER A 38 -21.67 -11.17 -3.91
N ALA A 39 -22.99 -11.08 -4.15
CA ALA A 39 -23.90 -12.21 -4.29
C ALA A 39 -23.38 -13.30 -5.24
N ARG A 40 -22.70 -12.92 -6.35
CA ARG A 40 -22.09 -13.85 -7.33
C ARG A 40 -21.04 -14.77 -6.70
N SER A 41 -20.40 -14.37 -5.61
CA SER A 41 -19.34 -15.12 -4.94
C SER A 41 -19.79 -15.76 -3.64
N ALA A 42 -20.97 -15.40 -3.12
CA ALA A 42 -21.57 -16.02 -1.95
C ALA A 42 -21.76 -17.53 -2.14
N GLY A 43 -21.54 -18.30 -1.08
CA GLY A 43 -21.59 -19.77 -1.10
C GLY A 43 -20.31 -20.47 -1.56
N LYS A 44 -19.36 -19.75 -2.19
CA LYS A 44 -18.01 -20.27 -2.46
C LYS A 44 -17.19 -20.30 -1.16
N THR A 45 -16.07 -21.00 -1.18
CA THR A 45 -15.18 -21.10 -0.01
C THR A 45 -13.84 -20.43 -0.25
N VAL A 46 -13.21 -19.98 0.84
CA VAL A 46 -11.80 -19.57 0.92
C VAL A 46 -11.09 -20.39 1.98
N LYS A 47 -9.79 -20.60 1.80
CA LYS A 47 -8.96 -21.28 2.81
C LYS A 47 -8.48 -20.28 3.86
N PHE A 48 -8.69 -20.61 5.16
CA PHE A 48 -8.13 -19.86 6.27
C PHE A 48 -7.65 -20.83 7.36
N LYS A 49 -6.37 -20.74 7.73
CA LYS A 49 -5.71 -21.66 8.71
C LYS A 49 -6.01 -23.13 8.42
N GLY A 50 -6.01 -23.52 7.14
CA GLY A 50 -6.26 -24.89 6.68
C GLY A 50 -7.72 -25.32 6.60
N GLN A 51 -8.66 -24.48 7.04
CA GLN A 51 -10.10 -24.75 7.00
C GLN A 51 -10.78 -24.03 5.85
N ASP A 52 -11.85 -24.62 5.31
CA ASP A 52 -12.73 -23.98 4.34
C ASP A 52 -13.73 -23.07 5.06
N VAL A 53 -13.73 -21.78 4.72
CA VAL A 53 -14.66 -20.79 5.26
C VAL A 53 -15.55 -20.30 4.13
N THR A 54 -16.88 -20.38 4.34
CA THR A 54 -17.86 -19.97 3.34
C THR A 54 -17.92 -18.46 3.21
N ILE A 55 -17.82 -17.96 1.98
CA ILE A 55 -18.02 -16.55 1.63
C ILE A 55 -19.50 -16.22 1.79
N GLN A 56 -19.79 -15.12 2.47
CA GLN A 56 -21.13 -14.57 2.64
C GLN A 56 -21.34 -13.38 1.71
N GLU A 57 -22.61 -13.10 1.39
CA GLU A 57 -22.94 -11.87 0.69
C GLU A 57 -22.75 -10.66 1.62
N ALA A 58 -22.12 -9.60 1.10
CA ALA A 58 -22.00 -8.35 1.80
C ALA A 58 -23.35 -7.62 1.87
N CYS A 59 -23.92 -7.52 3.06
CA CYS A 59 -25.13 -6.78 3.38
C CYS A 59 -24.98 -6.12 4.77
N ASP A 60 -25.85 -5.19 5.11
CA ASP A 60 -25.75 -4.42 6.35
C ASP A 60 -25.77 -5.33 7.60
N SER A 61 -26.59 -6.37 7.61
CA SER A 61 -26.65 -7.32 8.75
C SER A 61 -25.42 -8.23 8.87
N ALA A 62 -24.60 -8.35 7.82
CA ALA A 62 -23.38 -9.17 7.86
C ALA A 62 -22.31 -8.63 8.80
N PHE A 63 -22.46 -7.38 9.26
CA PHE A 63 -21.52 -6.73 10.19
C PHE A 63 -21.92 -6.86 11.66
N GLU A 64 -23.08 -7.43 11.97
CA GLU A 64 -23.54 -7.65 13.34
C GLU A 64 -22.60 -8.63 14.08
N GLY A 65 -22.11 -8.20 15.24
CA GLY A 65 -21.17 -8.99 16.05
C GLY A 65 -19.76 -9.12 15.47
N VAL A 66 -19.40 -8.29 14.46
CA VAL A 66 -18.04 -8.14 13.96
C VAL A 66 -17.32 -7.11 14.79
N ASP A 67 -16.07 -7.39 15.19
CA ASP A 67 -15.21 -6.43 15.92
C ASP A 67 -14.41 -5.55 14.94
N ILE A 68 -13.84 -6.13 13.88
CA ILE A 68 -12.99 -5.44 12.90
C ILE A 68 -13.39 -5.84 11.49
N VAL A 69 -13.56 -4.86 10.62
CA VAL A 69 -13.76 -5.06 9.17
C VAL A 69 -12.53 -4.58 8.42
N LEU A 70 -11.91 -5.46 7.66
CA LEU A 70 -10.83 -5.16 6.73
C LEU A 70 -11.41 -4.93 5.34
N GLY A 71 -11.31 -3.71 4.82
CA GLY A 71 -11.83 -3.32 3.52
C GLY A 71 -10.83 -3.54 2.40
N ALA A 72 -11.18 -4.39 1.44
CA ALA A 72 -10.45 -4.64 0.20
C ALA A 72 -11.35 -4.46 -1.02
N ALA A 73 -12.32 -3.57 -0.92
CA ALA A 73 -13.29 -3.25 -1.96
C ALA A 73 -13.07 -1.84 -2.53
N GLU A 74 -13.77 -1.52 -3.62
CA GLU A 74 -13.74 -0.22 -4.27
C GLU A 74 -14.44 0.88 -3.43
N ASN A 75 -14.14 2.15 -3.75
CA ASN A 75 -14.63 3.32 -3.03
C ASN A 75 -16.15 3.32 -2.79
N ASP A 76 -16.93 2.98 -3.80
CA ASP A 76 -18.40 3.01 -3.71
C ASP A 76 -18.94 1.96 -2.74
N ILE A 77 -18.30 0.79 -2.70
CA ILE A 77 -18.62 -0.29 -1.77
C ILE A 77 -18.21 0.10 -0.34
N ALA A 78 -17.02 0.70 -0.17
CA ALA A 78 -16.56 1.20 1.11
C ALA A 78 -17.53 2.26 1.67
N LYS A 79 -17.89 3.27 0.88
CA LYS A 79 -18.86 4.29 1.26
C LYS A 79 -20.26 3.74 1.58
N LYS A 80 -20.71 2.75 0.80
CA LYS A 80 -22.01 2.10 1.00
C LYS A 80 -22.10 1.42 2.37
N PHE A 81 -21.08 0.65 2.76
CA PHE A 81 -21.13 -0.15 3.96
C PHE A 81 -20.56 0.50 5.22
N ALA A 82 -19.74 1.56 5.11
CA ALA A 82 -19.16 2.24 6.25
C ALA A 82 -20.19 2.64 7.33
N PRO A 83 -21.38 3.19 7.00
CA PRO A 83 -22.38 3.52 8.02
C PRO A 83 -22.90 2.29 8.78
N ALA A 84 -23.12 1.17 8.09
CA ALA A 84 -23.61 -0.07 8.69
C ALA A 84 -22.54 -0.71 9.59
N ILE A 85 -21.29 -0.68 9.17
CA ILE A 85 -20.12 -1.19 9.92
C ILE A 85 -19.98 -0.40 11.23
N VAL A 86 -19.97 0.92 11.16
CA VAL A 86 -19.84 1.79 12.34
C VAL A 86 -21.05 1.63 13.27
N LYS A 87 -22.26 1.55 12.72
CA LYS A 87 -23.50 1.32 13.50
C LYS A 87 -23.47 -0.04 14.24
N ALA A 88 -22.86 -1.06 13.65
CA ALA A 88 -22.68 -2.36 14.27
C ALA A 88 -21.62 -2.37 15.41
N GLY A 89 -20.91 -1.25 15.60
CA GLY A 89 -19.84 -1.11 16.60
C GLY A 89 -18.48 -1.68 16.17
N ALA A 90 -18.35 -2.09 14.91
CA ALA A 90 -17.09 -2.56 14.35
C ALA A 90 -16.18 -1.41 13.95
N VAL A 91 -14.86 -1.64 13.98
CA VAL A 91 -13.88 -0.71 13.40
C VAL A 91 -13.58 -1.10 11.96
N PHE A 92 -13.75 -0.16 11.05
CA PHE A 92 -13.50 -0.35 9.61
C PHE A 92 -12.10 0.15 9.25
N VAL A 93 -11.19 -0.77 8.92
CA VAL A 93 -9.87 -0.47 8.33
C VAL A 93 -10.00 -0.54 6.82
N ASP A 94 -10.14 0.60 6.17
CA ASP A 94 -10.47 0.73 4.76
C ASP A 94 -9.23 0.95 3.87
N ASN A 95 -9.02 0.06 2.89
CA ASN A 95 -7.93 0.17 1.93
C ASN A 95 -8.28 0.99 0.68
N SER A 96 -9.53 1.39 0.51
CA SER A 96 -9.95 2.27 -0.59
C SER A 96 -9.45 3.70 -0.40
N SER A 97 -9.64 4.56 -1.39
CA SER A 97 -9.32 5.99 -1.25
C SER A 97 -10.50 6.82 -0.71
N ALA A 98 -11.61 6.18 -0.34
CA ALA A 98 -12.88 6.84 -0.03
C ALA A 98 -12.79 7.86 1.11
N PHE A 99 -11.98 7.57 2.14
CA PHE A 99 -11.92 8.34 3.38
C PHE A 99 -10.53 8.89 3.70
N ARG A 100 -9.51 8.65 2.86
CA ARG A 100 -8.11 8.98 3.18
C ARG A 100 -7.85 10.44 3.51
N LEU A 101 -8.53 11.35 2.81
CA LEU A 101 -8.37 12.80 3.01
C LEU A 101 -9.46 13.43 3.91
N ASP A 102 -10.38 12.63 4.43
CA ASP A 102 -11.34 13.13 5.42
C ASP A 102 -10.60 13.52 6.71
N PRO A 103 -10.72 14.77 7.21
CA PRO A 103 -10.04 15.22 8.41
C PRO A 103 -10.51 14.49 9.69
N ASN A 104 -11.66 13.82 9.67
CA ASN A 104 -12.18 13.03 10.78
C ASN A 104 -11.79 11.56 10.76
N VAL A 105 -11.05 11.10 9.74
CA VAL A 105 -10.62 9.71 9.58
C VAL A 105 -9.11 9.65 9.62
N PRO A 106 -8.47 8.93 10.55
CA PRO A 106 -7.03 8.77 10.56
C PRO A 106 -6.55 7.99 9.33
N LEU A 107 -5.37 8.39 8.83
CA LEU A 107 -4.66 7.74 7.73
C LEU A 107 -3.34 7.22 8.26
N ILE A 108 -3.17 5.90 8.39
CA ILE A 108 -2.14 5.33 9.26
C ILE A 108 -1.13 4.48 8.50
N VAL A 109 0.15 4.75 8.77
CA VAL A 109 1.27 3.83 8.55
C VAL A 109 1.87 3.52 9.94
N PRO A 110 1.72 2.31 10.47
CA PRO A 110 2.04 2.00 11.88
C PRO A 110 3.49 2.29 12.29
N GLU A 111 4.43 2.29 11.36
CA GLU A 111 5.83 2.67 11.62
C GLU A 111 6.06 4.18 11.74
N ILE A 112 5.05 5.01 11.39
CA ILE A 112 5.18 6.48 11.31
C ILE A 112 4.29 7.16 12.33
N ASN A 113 2.98 6.94 12.27
CA ASN A 113 1.97 7.63 13.07
C ASN A 113 1.00 6.66 13.78
N PRO A 114 1.49 5.65 14.55
CA PRO A 114 0.62 4.67 15.21
C PRO A 114 -0.35 5.31 16.21
N GLU A 115 0.03 6.44 16.81
CA GLU A 115 -0.78 7.14 17.81
C GLU A 115 -2.10 7.71 17.23
N ASP A 116 -2.15 7.91 15.89
CA ASP A 116 -3.35 8.40 15.22
C ASP A 116 -4.53 7.41 15.32
N VAL A 117 -4.26 6.16 15.62
CA VAL A 117 -5.32 5.16 15.89
C VAL A 117 -6.26 5.60 17.01
N LYS A 118 -5.79 6.39 17.98
CA LYS A 118 -6.54 6.76 19.18
C LYS A 118 -7.72 7.69 18.95
N TRP A 119 -7.73 8.43 17.82
CA TRP A 119 -8.79 9.39 17.54
C TRP A 119 -9.77 8.94 16.45
N HIS A 120 -9.72 7.68 15.99
CA HIS A 120 -10.69 7.16 15.04
C HIS A 120 -12.13 7.21 15.57
N LYS A 121 -13.07 7.40 14.68
CA LYS A 121 -14.52 7.40 14.96
C LYS A 121 -15.21 6.19 14.32
N GLY A 122 -14.55 5.01 14.37
CA GLY A 122 -15.03 3.77 13.76
C GLY A 122 -14.49 3.50 12.36
N ILE A 123 -13.83 4.47 11.70
CA ILE A 123 -13.18 4.28 10.40
C ILE A 123 -11.70 4.67 10.52
N ILE A 124 -10.82 3.87 9.93
CA ILE A 124 -9.38 4.14 9.77
C ILE A 124 -9.02 3.87 8.31
N SER A 125 -8.35 4.79 7.67
CA SER A 125 -7.92 4.62 6.28
C SER A 125 -6.51 4.03 6.19
N ASN A 126 -6.36 3.07 5.29
CA ASN A 126 -5.10 2.53 4.84
C ASN A 126 -4.62 3.32 3.61
N PRO A 127 -3.38 3.84 3.59
CA PRO A 127 -2.93 4.72 2.52
C PRO A 127 -2.73 4.02 1.17
N ASN A 128 -2.41 4.81 0.15
CA ASN A 128 -1.98 4.34 -1.16
C ASN A 128 -0.68 3.55 -1.08
N CYS A 129 -0.54 2.51 -1.90
CA CYS A 129 0.59 1.59 -1.86
C CYS A 129 1.94 2.28 -2.13
N SER A 130 2.03 3.14 -3.14
CA SER A 130 3.26 3.87 -3.45
C SER A 130 3.58 4.89 -2.35
N THR A 131 2.55 5.50 -1.75
CA THR A 131 2.71 6.39 -0.60
C THR A 131 3.26 5.62 0.60
N ILE A 132 2.66 4.49 1.00
CA ILE A 132 3.14 3.68 2.13
C ILE A 132 4.63 3.33 1.95
N ILE A 133 5.00 2.81 0.77
CA ILE A 133 6.37 2.39 0.49
C ILE A 133 7.33 3.59 0.59
N THR A 134 6.96 4.74 0.00
CA THR A 134 7.81 5.93 -0.01
C THR A 134 7.98 6.53 1.38
N VAL A 135 6.87 6.78 2.09
CA VAL A 135 6.94 7.41 3.41
C VAL A 135 7.61 6.51 4.45
N THR A 136 7.43 5.18 4.37
CA THR A 136 8.15 4.21 5.21
C THR A 136 9.66 4.29 4.94
N ALA A 137 10.08 4.38 3.68
CA ALA A 137 11.49 4.49 3.29
C ALA A 137 12.15 5.77 3.81
N VAL A 138 11.43 6.90 3.85
CA VAL A 138 12.05 8.21 4.15
C VAL A 138 11.81 8.70 5.57
N ASN A 139 10.83 8.13 6.31
CA ASN A 139 10.44 8.64 7.62
C ASN A 139 11.59 8.69 8.65
N ALA A 140 12.50 7.70 8.62
CA ALA A 140 13.65 7.70 9.52
C ALA A 140 14.57 8.92 9.28
N LEU A 141 14.65 9.38 8.04
CA LEU A 141 15.44 10.59 7.68
C LEU A 141 14.80 11.85 8.26
N ASN A 142 13.47 11.91 8.34
CA ASN A 142 12.75 13.04 8.94
C ASN A 142 13.03 13.21 10.44
N LYS A 143 13.55 12.17 11.11
CA LYS A 143 13.94 12.24 12.53
C LYS A 143 15.27 12.95 12.75
N ILE A 144 16.11 13.06 11.73
CA ILE A 144 17.44 13.71 11.83
C ILE A 144 17.48 15.08 11.18
N ALA A 145 16.60 15.33 10.19
CA ALA A 145 16.43 16.63 9.54
C ALA A 145 15.02 16.69 8.95
N THR A 146 14.36 17.86 9.05
CA THR A 146 12.99 18.00 8.58
C THR A 146 12.92 17.92 7.05
N ILE A 147 12.11 17.01 6.53
CA ILE A 147 11.88 16.89 5.08
C ILE A 147 11.00 18.04 4.63
N GLN A 148 11.53 18.87 3.72
CA GLN A 148 10.82 20.03 3.14
C GLN A 148 10.13 19.69 1.82
N ALA A 149 10.80 18.87 1.00
CA ALA A 149 10.29 18.49 -0.30
C ALA A 149 10.80 17.11 -0.75
N MET A 150 10.07 16.51 -1.68
CA MET A 150 10.48 15.29 -2.37
C MET A 150 10.17 15.40 -3.87
N THR A 151 11.05 14.82 -4.69
CA THR A 151 10.71 14.47 -6.07
C THR A 151 10.77 12.96 -6.22
N ALA A 152 9.75 12.35 -6.81
CA ALA A 152 9.65 10.91 -6.92
C ALA A 152 9.27 10.47 -8.34
N SER A 153 9.87 9.38 -8.79
CA SER A 153 9.40 8.63 -9.95
C SER A 153 9.13 7.20 -9.51
N THR A 154 7.89 6.75 -9.71
CA THR A 154 7.51 5.38 -9.35
C THR A 154 7.58 4.46 -10.56
N TYR A 155 7.95 3.22 -10.32
CA TYR A 155 7.94 2.11 -11.28
C TYR A 155 6.99 1.06 -10.71
N GLN A 156 5.69 1.19 -11.07
CA GLN A 156 4.62 0.43 -10.42
C GLN A 156 4.31 -0.86 -11.17
N ALA A 157 4.42 -1.96 -10.47
CA ALA A 157 4.12 -3.30 -10.97
C ALA A 157 2.66 -3.45 -11.40
N VAL A 158 2.40 -4.31 -12.38
CA VAL A 158 1.07 -4.52 -12.98
C VAL A 158 0.03 -5.04 -11.99
N SER A 159 0.43 -5.78 -10.95
CA SER A 159 -0.49 -6.27 -9.92
C SER A 159 -1.11 -5.16 -9.06
N GLY A 160 -0.57 -3.93 -9.11
CA GLY A 160 -1.21 -2.75 -8.54
C GLY A 160 -2.54 -2.37 -9.22
N ALA A 161 -2.81 -2.87 -10.42
CA ALA A 161 -4.10 -2.77 -11.10
C ALA A 161 -5.06 -3.95 -10.77
N GLY A 162 -4.79 -4.69 -9.70
CA GLY A 162 -5.54 -5.87 -9.30
C GLY A 162 -5.13 -7.14 -10.05
N ALA A 163 -5.90 -8.22 -9.87
CA ALA A 163 -5.58 -9.54 -10.42
C ALA A 163 -5.50 -9.56 -11.96
N GLY A 164 -6.20 -8.65 -12.64
CA GLY A 164 -6.18 -8.56 -14.11
C GLY A 164 -4.84 -8.14 -14.69
N GLY A 165 -4.09 -7.29 -13.98
CA GLY A 165 -2.83 -6.74 -14.48
C GLY A 165 -1.76 -7.80 -14.80
N PRO A 166 -1.41 -8.72 -13.90
CA PRO A 166 -0.49 -9.82 -14.20
C PRO A 166 -0.97 -10.74 -15.32
N ILE A 167 -2.27 -11.02 -15.37
CA ILE A 167 -2.87 -11.86 -16.41
C ILE A 167 -2.74 -11.19 -17.78
N GLU A 168 -3.02 -9.89 -17.86
CA GLU A 168 -2.89 -9.14 -19.11
C GLU A 168 -1.44 -9.12 -19.58
N LEU A 169 -0.49 -8.79 -18.71
CA LEU A 169 0.94 -8.82 -19.06
C LEU A 169 1.37 -10.18 -19.62
N GLN A 170 0.95 -11.27 -18.97
CA GLN A 170 1.28 -12.62 -19.41
C GLN A 170 0.68 -12.94 -20.78
N ASN A 171 -0.60 -12.58 -21.00
CA ASN A 171 -1.30 -12.81 -22.26
C ASN A 171 -0.68 -12.00 -23.41
N GLU A 172 -0.28 -10.75 -23.16
CA GLU A 172 0.42 -9.91 -24.14
C GLU A 172 1.76 -10.52 -24.54
N VAL A 173 2.58 -10.92 -23.55
CA VAL A 173 3.87 -11.57 -23.82
C VAL A 173 3.70 -12.83 -24.67
N GLU A 174 2.71 -13.65 -24.36
CA GLU A 174 2.43 -14.88 -25.13
C GLU A 174 1.92 -14.55 -26.56
N ALA A 175 1.04 -13.58 -26.72
CA ALA A 175 0.58 -13.14 -28.04
C ALA A 175 1.74 -12.64 -28.91
N LEU A 176 2.60 -11.79 -28.35
CA LEU A 176 3.77 -11.26 -29.03
C LEU A 176 4.75 -12.39 -29.42
N ARG A 177 4.98 -13.36 -28.53
CA ARG A 177 5.81 -14.55 -28.84
C ARG A 177 5.28 -15.34 -30.03
N LEU A 178 3.96 -15.37 -30.22
CA LEU A 178 3.28 -16.06 -31.31
C LEU A 178 3.11 -15.18 -32.57
N GLY A 179 3.63 -13.96 -32.59
CA GLY A 179 3.43 -13.00 -33.69
C GLY A 179 2.00 -12.52 -33.83
N LYS A 180 1.20 -12.56 -32.74
CA LYS A 180 -0.20 -12.14 -32.68
C LYS A 180 -0.34 -10.75 -32.03
N THR A 181 -1.40 -10.05 -32.36
CA THR A 181 -1.83 -8.84 -31.64
C THR A 181 -2.63 -9.21 -30.39
N TYR A 182 -2.52 -8.38 -29.36
CA TYR A 182 -3.38 -8.44 -28.16
C TYR A 182 -4.04 -7.07 -27.96
N GLU A 183 -5.31 -7.05 -27.68
CA GLU A 183 -6.03 -5.81 -27.35
C GLU A 183 -6.04 -5.64 -25.83
N PRO A 184 -5.40 -4.59 -25.28
CA PRO A 184 -5.38 -4.33 -23.83
C PRO A 184 -6.80 -4.13 -23.27
N LYS A 185 -7.05 -4.64 -22.06
CA LYS A 185 -8.35 -4.56 -21.36
C LYS A 185 -8.25 -3.92 -19.98
N VAL A 186 -7.08 -4.03 -19.36
CA VAL A 186 -6.79 -3.49 -18.02
C VAL A 186 -6.02 -2.17 -18.13
N PHE A 187 -5.05 -2.10 -19.05
CA PHE A 187 -4.25 -0.90 -19.29
C PHE A 187 -4.71 -0.17 -20.55
N SER A 188 -4.38 1.13 -20.61
CA SER A 188 -4.75 1.96 -21.77
C SER A 188 -3.96 1.62 -23.05
N TYR A 189 -2.81 0.96 -22.89
CA TYR A 189 -1.91 0.54 -23.95
C TYR A 189 -1.28 -0.79 -23.62
N GLN A 190 -0.68 -1.46 -24.61
CA GLN A 190 0.16 -2.62 -24.39
C GLN A 190 1.18 -2.32 -23.30
N ILE A 191 1.24 -3.16 -22.27
CA ILE A 191 2.21 -3.03 -21.17
C ILE A 191 3.44 -3.91 -21.36
N ALA A 192 3.33 -5.04 -22.07
CA ALA A 192 4.47 -5.89 -22.37
C ALA A 192 5.51 -5.11 -23.19
N TYR A 193 6.75 -5.05 -22.67
CA TYR A 193 7.87 -4.31 -23.24
C TYR A 193 7.65 -2.80 -23.38
N ASN A 194 6.80 -2.21 -22.55
CA ASN A 194 6.42 -0.79 -22.60
C ASN A 194 6.41 -0.16 -21.20
N LEU A 195 6.38 1.18 -21.17
CA LEU A 195 6.16 2.00 -19.99
C LEU A 195 4.94 2.89 -20.23
N ILE A 196 4.02 2.94 -19.26
CA ILE A 196 2.85 3.82 -19.35
C ILE A 196 2.98 4.90 -18.26
N PRO A 197 3.32 6.15 -18.60
CA PRO A 197 3.59 7.21 -17.63
C PRO A 197 2.31 7.91 -17.17
N GLN A 198 1.26 7.11 -16.92
CA GLN A 198 -0.01 7.58 -16.41
C GLN A 198 -0.68 6.47 -15.59
N ILE A 199 -0.97 6.76 -14.32
CA ILE A 199 -1.78 5.91 -13.44
C ILE A 199 -2.86 6.79 -12.81
N GLY A 200 -4.13 6.42 -13.01
CA GLY A 200 -5.29 7.24 -12.67
C GLY A 200 -5.57 8.35 -13.67
N GLY A 201 -6.66 9.07 -13.46
CA GLY A 201 -7.07 10.22 -14.28
C GLY A 201 -6.36 11.50 -13.85
N GLU A 202 -6.38 12.52 -14.72
CA GLU A 202 -5.91 13.86 -14.37
C GLU A 202 -6.69 14.43 -13.20
N GLN A 203 -6.00 15.04 -12.25
CA GLN A 203 -6.59 15.63 -11.06
C GLN A 203 -6.22 17.11 -10.86
N PHE A 204 -4.98 17.50 -11.16
CA PHE A 204 -4.51 18.86 -10.90
C PHE A 204 -3.35 19.24 -11.84
N GLU A 205 -3.54 20.23 -12.70
CA GLU A 205 -2.50 20.84 -13.55
C GLU A 205 -1.56 19.83 -14.25
N GLY A 206 -2.14 18.78 -14.84
CA GLY A 206 -1.39 17.71 -15.49
C GLY A 206 -0.92 16.57 -14.58
N TYR A 207 -1.05 16.70 -13.27
CA TYR A 207 -0.82 15.59 -12.34
C TYR A 207 -2.01 14.65 -12.29
N THR A 208 -1.73 13.36 -12.24
CA THR A 208 -2.76 12.32 -12.07
C THR A 208 -3.20 12.18 -10.62
N SER A 209 -4.34 11.54 -10.42
CA SER A 209 -4.84 11.22 -9.08
C SER A 209 -3.87 10.35 -8.27
N GLU A 210 -3.12 9.45 -8.92
CA GLU A 210 -2.11 8.63 -8.26
C GLU A 210 -0.93 9.47 -7.76
N GLU A 211 -0.46 10.42 -8.56
CA GLU A 211 0.64 11.32 -8.23
C GLU A 211 0.29 12.27 -7.08
N MET A 212 -0.94 12.80 -7.08
CA MET A 212 -1.41 13.69 -6.02
C MET A 212 -1.57 12.99 -4.67
N LYS A 213 -1.78 11.66 -4.64
CA LYS A 213 -1.81 10.89 -3.38
C LYS A 213 -0.49 10.97 -2.64
N MET A 214 0.65 10.91 -3.34
CA MET A 214 1.96 10.97 -2.69
C MET A 214 2.12 12.24 -1.84
N GLN A 215 1.68 13.39 -2.33
CA GLN A 215 1.72 14.64 -1.59
C GLN A 215 0.65 14.70 -0.49
N ASN A 216 -0.61 14.48 -0.85
CA ASN A 216 -1.72 14.74 0.05
C ASN A 216 -1.76 13.75 1.22
N GLU A 217 -1.55 12.46 0.93
CA GLU A 217 -1.46 11.44 1.97
C GLU A 217 -0.15 11.55 2.76
N GLY A 218 0.99 11.83 2.09
CA GLY A 218 2.29 12.04 2.75
C GLY A 218 2.25 13.16 3.79
N ARG A 219 1.62 14.29 3.48
CA ARG A 219 1.39 15.39 4.43
C ARG A 219 0.66 14.94 5.68
N LYS A 220 -0.41 14.17 5.50
CA LYS A 220 -1.27 13.69 6.59
C LYS A 220 -0.55 12.65 7.45
N ILE A 221 0.09 11.66 6.85
CA ILE A 221 0.77 10.56 7.54
C ILE A 221 2.00 11.05 8.33
N MET A 222 2.81 11.91 7.71
CA MET A 222 4.06 12.39 8.30
C MET A 222 3.87 13.61 9.20
N HIS A 223 2.64 14.14 9.33
CA HIS A 223 2.33 15.40 10.03
C HIS A 223 3.18 16.58 9.53
N LEU A 224 3.41 16.62 8.21
CA LEU A 224 4.15 17.68 7.52
C LEU A 224 3.21 18.43 6.55
N PRO A 225 2.37 19.37 7.03
CA PRO A 225 1.36 20.03 6.19
C PRO A 225 1.95 20.83 5.03
N GLU A 226 3.19 21.31 5.18
CA GLU A 226 3.90 22.09 4.17
C GLU A 226 4.77 21.24 3.21
N LEU A 227 4.78 19.92 3.37
CA LEU A 227 5.56 19.02 2.51
C LEU A 227 5.17 19.21 1.04
N LYS A 228 6.17 19.47 0.19
CA LYS A 228 6.01 19.59 -1.26
C LYS A 228 6.46 18.30 -1.93
N VAL A 229 5.61 17.73 -2.79
CA VAL A 229 5.95 16.52 -3.53
C VAL A 229 5.61 16.68 -5.00
N SER A 230 6.59 16.49 -5.87
CA SER A 230 6.38 16.31 -7.30
C SER A 230 6.64 14.85 -7.65
N CYS A 231 5.62 14.18 -8.19
CA CYS A 231 5.68 12.75 -8.47
C CYS A 231 5.29 12.45 -9.92
N THR A 232 5.98 11.49 -10.55
CA THR A 232 5.55 10.86 -11.81
C THR A 232 5.31 9.38 -11.56
N CYS A 233 4.10 8.91 -11.83
CA CYS A 233 3.73 7.51 -11.63
C CYS A 233 3.72 6.75 -12.95
N VAL A 234 4.59 5.74 -13.07
CA VAL A 234 4.76 4.94 -14.28
C VAL A 234 4.38 3.49 -14.04
N ARG A 235 3.49 2.94 -14.89
CA ARG A 235 3.23 1.50 -14.94
C ARG A 235 4.34 0.81 -15.73
N VAL A 236 4.90 -0.24 -15.16
CA VAL A 236 6.02 -1.00 -15.77
C VAL A 236 5.66 -2.48 -15.89
N PRO A 237 6.27 -3.24 -16.85
CA PRO A 237 5.99 -4.65 -17.09
C PRO A 237 6.69 -5.55 -16.03
N VAL A 238 6.49 -5.23 -14.78
CA VAL A 238 6.95 -5.99 -13.60
C VAL A 238 5.72 -6.56 -12.91
N VAL A 239 5.75 -7.84 -12.57
CA VAL A 239 4.56 -8.53 -12.05
C VAL A 239 4.18 -8.02 -10.67
N ARG A 240 5.15 -7.92 -9.74
CA ARG A 240 4.90 -7.58 -8.34
C ARG A 240 6.07 -6.78 -7.76
N SER A 241 5.82 -6.04 -6.70
CA SER A 241 6.71 -5.10 -6.02
C SER A 241 6.92 -3.78 -6.80
N HIS A 242 6.53 -2.67 -6.17
CA HIS A 242 6.77 -1.32 -6.69
C HIS A 242 8.19 -0.88 -6.37
N SER A 243 8.77 -0.11 -7.29
CA SER A 243 10.05 0.57 -7.05
C SER A 243 9.86 2.07 -7.17
N ILE A 244 10.57 2.83 -6.36
CA ILE A 244 10.51 4.30 -6.36
C ILE A 244 11.93 4.87 -6.34
N SER A 245 12.24 5.74 -7.28
CA SER A 245 13.39 6.65 -7.21
C SER A 245 12.93 7.94 -6.57
N VAL A 246 13.48 8.29 -5.41
CA VAL A 246 13.08 9.47 -4.66
C VAL A 246 14.29 10.35 -4.33
N SER A 247 14.16 11.67 -4.53
CA SER A 247 15.03 12.68 -3.97
C SER A 247 14.31 13.34 -2.80
N VAL A 248 15.01 13.48 -1.68
CA VAL A 248 14.49 14.08 -0.45
C VAL A 248 15.32 15.30 -0.13
N TYR A 249 14.67 16.44 0.12
CA TYR A 249 15.30 17.73 0.43
C TYR A 249 14.96 18.13 1.85
N PHE A 250 15.99 18.50 2.62
CA PHE A 250 15.91 18.74 4.05
C PHE A 250 16.10 20.23 4.40
N ASP A 251 15.80 20.58 5.63
CA ASP A 251 16.06 21.91 6.21
C ASP A 251 17.55 22.15 6.53
N ARG A 252 18.39 21.09 6.48
CA ARG A 252 19.84 21.15 6.60
C ARG A 252 20.53 20.14 5.70
N HIS A 253 21.82 20.21 5.58
CA HIS A 253 22.60 19.15 4.93
C HIS A 253 22.55 17.85 5.75
N VAL A 254 22.32 16.73 5.07
CA VAL A 254 22.35 15.36 5.61
C VAL A 254 23.34 14.55 4.81
N THR A 255 24.29 13.93 5.50
CA THR A 255 25.28 13.08 4.85
C THR A 255 24.72 11.69 4.53
N VAL A 256 25.31 11.00 3.57
CA VAL A 256 24.95 9.61 3.23
C VAL A 256 25.16 8.69 4.43
N GLU A 257 26.19 8.95 5.23
CA GLU A 257 26.50 8.13 6.42
C GLU A 257 25.44 8.30 7.51
N GLU A 258 25.03 9.56 7.82
CA GLU A 258 23.90 9.81 8.73
C GLU A 258 22.64 9.08 8.25
N ALA A 259 22.35 9.14 6.95
CA ALA A 259 21.18 8.47 6.37
C ALA A 259 21.24 6.95 6.51
N ARG A 260 22.37 6.33 6.20
CA ARG A 260 22.58 4.89 6.36
C ARG A 260 22.44 4.44 7.81
N GLN A 261 22.99 5.22 8.73
CA GLN A 261 22.92 4.89 10.15
C GLN A 261 21.49 4.84 10.67
N VAL A 262 20.65 5.83 10.33
CA VAL A 262 19.24 5.84 10.80
C VAL A 262 18.36 4.85 10.06
N LEU A 263 18.64 4.57 8.78
CA LEU A 263 17.85 3.61 8.00
C LEU A 263 18.16 2.17 8.38
N LYS A 264 19.34 1.88 8.91
CA LYS A 264 19.74 0.53 9.34
C LYS A 264 18.79 -0.05 10.40
N ASP A 265 18.35 0.80 11.33
CA ASP A 265 17.52 0.39 12.46
C ASP A 265 16.08 0.94 12.35
N ALA A 266 15.70 1.45 11.18
CA ALA A 266 14.39 2.04 10.96
C ALA A 266 13.28 0.97 10.94
N PRO A 267 12.18 1.15 11.69
CA PRO A 267 11.05 0.24 11.65
C PRO A 267 10.48 0.10 10.23
N GLY A 268 10.19 -1.11 9.81
CA GLY A 268 9.60 -1.39 8.49
C GLY A 268 10.58 -1.24 7.32
N VAL A 269 11.87 -0.96 7.57
CA VAL A 269 12.90 -0.77 6.55
C VAL A 269 13.97 -1.84 6.63
N LYS A 270 14.44 -2.30 5.47
CA LYS A 270 15.64 -3.12 5.32
C LYS A 270 16.62 -2.40 4.39
N LEU A 271 17.76 -2.01 4.95
CA LEU A 271 18.84 -1.37 4.18
C LEU A 271 19.59 -2.41 3.35
N VAL A 272 19.66 -2.21 2.02
CA VAL A 272 20.43 -3.01 1.05
C VAL A 272 21.16 -2.02 0.14
N ASP A 273 22.36 -1.58 0.54
CA ASP A 273 23.08 -0.48 -0.11
C ASP A 273 24.59 -0.76 -0.20
N ASP A 274 24.96 -1.67 -1.11
CA ASP A 274 26.34 -2.06 -1.37
C ASP A 274 26.56 -2.11 -2.89
N LEU A 275 26.71 -0.94 -3.49
CA LEU A 275 26.85 -0.80 -4.95
C LEU A 275 28.08 -1.53 -5.53
N PRO A 276 29.27 -1.51 -4.90
CA PRO A 276 30.44 -2.25 -5.40
C PRO A 276 30.18 -3.75 -5.54
N ASN A 277 29.36 -4.33 -4.67
CA ASN A 277 29.01 -5.75 -4.70
C ASN A 277 27.65 -6.00 -5.36
N LEU A 278 27.10 -5.02 -6.10
CA LEU A 278 25.83 -5.10 -6.82
C LEU A 278 24.62 -5.47 -5.94
N LYS A 279 24.64 -5.05 -4.67
CA LYS A 279 23.53 -5.27 -3.72
C LYS A 279 22.67 -4.01 -3.59
N PHE A 280 21.50 -4.08 -4.15
CA PHE A 280 20.47 -3.03 -4.11
C PHE A 280 19.08 -3.66 -4.24
N PRO A 281 18.01 -2.99 -3.76
CA PRO A 281 16.66 -3.55 -3.82
C PRO A 281 16.17 -3.72 -5.27
N MET A 282 15.56 -4.88 -5.55
CA MET A 282 14.91 -5.17 -6.84
C MET A 282 13.55 -5.83 -6.62
N PRO A 283 12.58 -5.65 -7.54
CA PRO A 283 11.24 -6.24 -7.41
C PRO A 283 11.21 -7.74 -7.18
N LEU A 284 12.08 -8.51 -7.82
CA LEU A 284 12.14 -9.97 -7.66
C LEU A 284 12.51 -10.39 -6.23
N ASP A 285 13.38 -9.63 -5.57
CA ASP A 285 13.85 -9.94 -4.22
C ASP A 285 12.91 -9.44 -3.13
N THR A 286 12.06 -8.46 -3.47
CA THR A 286 11.20 -7.75 -2.51
C THR A 286 9.73 -8.17 -2.60
N SER A 287 9.37 -8.97 -3.59
CA SER A 287 8.03 -9.57 -3.70
C SER A 287 7.78 -10.55 -2.56
N ASP A 288 6.53 -10.63 -2.10
CA ASP A 288 6.08 -11.44 -0.96
C ASP A 288 6.74 -11.07 0.40
N GLN A 289 7.32 -9.86 0.52
CA GLN A 289 7.93 -9.37 1.75
C GLN A 289 7.05 -8.28 2.42
N ASP A 290 7.04 -8.28 3.76
CA ASP A 290 6.28 -7.33 4.60
C ASP A 290 7.05 -6.05 4.95
N ILE A 291 8.22 -5.85 4.35
CA ILE A 291 9.16 -4.78 4.68
C ILE A 291 9.50 -3.98 3.42
N VAL A 292 9.86 -2.71 3.59
CA VAL A 292 10.35 -1.84 2.52
C VAL A 292 11.87 -1.92 2.47
N PHE A 293 12.42 -2.19 1.30
CA PHE A 293 13.85 -2.24 1.07
C PHE A 293 14.35 -0.90 0.55
N VAL A 294 15.44 -0.40 1.11
CA VAL A 294 16.05 0.90 0.75
C VAL A 294 17.51 0.71 0.38
N GLY A 295 17.96 1.38 -0.65
CA GLY A 295 19.37 1.38 -1.07
C GLY A 295 19.64 2.47 -2.09
N ARG A 296 20.82 2.41 -2.72
CA ARG A 296 21.29 3.41 -3.68
C ARG A 296 21.29 4.82 -3.09
N ILE A 297 21.65 4.93 -1.79
CA ILE A 297 21.70 6.21 -1.07
C ILE A 297 22.94 6.97 -1.54
N ARG A 298 22.73 8.21 -1.98
CA ARG A 298 23.78 9.08 -2.53
C ARG A 298 23.40 10.55 -2.40
N PRO A 299 24.37 11.49 -2.43
CA PRO A 299 24.06 12.93 -2.47
C PRO A 299 23.22 13.26 -3.70
N ASP A 300 22.33 14.23 -3.58
CA ASP A 300 21.74 14.88 -4.74
C ASP A 300 22.78 15.80 -5.36
N LEU A 301 22.93 15.77 -6.68
CA LEU A 301 23.90 16.61 -7.40
C LEU A 301 23.33 17.97 -7.82
N VAL A 302 22.05 18.21 -7.52
CA VAL A 302 21.34 19.45 -7.89
C VAL A 302 21.22 20.39 -6.69
N PHE A 303 20.94 19.81 -5.51
CA PHE A 303 20.74 20.57 -4.27
C PHE A 303 21.59 19.99 -3.13
N ASP A 304 22.41 20.83 -2.49
CA ASP A 304 23.34 20.43 -1.44
C ASP A 304 22.68 19.85 -0.19
N ASN A 305 21.41 20.19 0.06
CA ASN A 305 20.60 19.65 1.16
C ASN A 305 19.74 18.44 0.74
N GLY A 306 20.07 17.80 -0.37
CA GLY A 306 19.33 16.67 -0.93
C GLY A 306 20.04 15.33 -0.84
N LEU A 307 19.27 14.27 -0.66
CA LEU A 307 19.68 12.88 -0.84
C LEU A 307 18.80 12.19 -1.87
N ARG A 308 19.40 11.31 -2.64
CA ARG A 308 18.68 10.39 -3.54
C ARG A 308 18.77 8.98 -3.02
N LEU A 309 17.66 8.27 -3.08
CA LEU A 309 17.57 6.86 -2.71
C LEU A 309 16.63 6.10 -3.66
N TRP A 310 16.73 4.80 -3.57
CA TRP A 310 15.88 3.86 -4.27
C TRP A 310 15.22 2.95 -3.24
N CYS A 311 13.91 2.78 -3.32
CA CYS A 311 13.19 1.84 -2.47
C CYS A 311 12.32 0.89 -3.29
N CYS A 312 12.15 -0.32 -2.77
CA CYS A 312 11.25 -1.34 -3.30
C CYS A 312 10.38 -1.90 -2.18
N GLY A 313 9.13 -2.19 -2.50
CA GLY A 313 8.22 -2.82 -1.55
C GLY A 313 7.05 -3.49 -2.25
N ASP A 314 6.56 -4.56 -1.65
CA ASP A 314 5.42 -5.29 -2.18
C ASP A 314 4.12 -4.49 -1.95
N GLN A 315 3.52 -4.01 -3.05
CA GLN A 315 2.34 -3.17 -3.01
C GLN A 315 1.07 -3.89 -2.55
N VAL A 316 1.04 -5.23 -2.63
CA VAL A 316 -0.10 -6.03 -2.16
C VAL A 316 0.05 -6.37 -0.68
N ARG A 317 1.31 -6.56 -0.21
CA ARG A 317 1.63 -6.81 1.21
C ARG A 317 1.82 -5.50 1.96
N LYS A 318 3.06 -5.03 2.16
CA LYS A 318 3.30 -3.80 2.93
C LYS A 318 2.55 -2.59 2.37
N GLY A 319 2.44 -2.48 1.06
CA GLY A 319 1.68 -1.39 0.41
C GLY A 319 0.16 -1.45 0.59
N ALA A 320 -0.40 -2.54 1.12
CA ALA A 320 -1.85 -2.72 1.29
C ALA A 320 -2.19 -3.62 2.48
N ALA A 321 -2.22 -4.95 2.25
CA ALA A 321 -2.76 -5.92 3.20
C ALA A 321 -2.00 -5.95 4.52
N THR A 322 -0.66 -5.99 4.50
CA THR A 322 0.15 -6.00 5.71
C THR A 322 -0.04 -4.73 6.53
N ASN A 323 -0.06 -3.56 5.87
CA ASN A 323 -0.27 -2.29 6.57
C ASN A 323 -1.65 -2.25 7.24
N ALA A 324 -2.70 -2.73 6.57
CA ALA A 324 -4.05 -2.81 7.13
C ALA A 324 -4.10 -3.77 8.34
N ILE A 325 -3.42 -4.92 8.29
CA ILE A 325 -3.33 -5.85 9.42
C ILE A 325 -2.54 -5.23 10.58
N GLN A 326 -1.43 -4.55 10.30
CA GLN A 326 -0.66 -3.82 11.32
C GLN A 326 -1.50 -2.71 11.99
N ILE A 327 -2.37 -2.03 11.25
CA ILE A 327 -3.36 -1.10 11.84
C ILE A 327 -4.32 -1.85 12.76
N ALA A 328 -4.85 -3.00 12.32
CA ALA A 328 -5.72 -3.83 13.16
C ALA A 328 -4.99 -4.34 14.42
N GLU A 329 -3.69 -4.63 14.34
CA GLU A 329 -2.87 -4.99 15.51
C GLU A 329 -2.77 -3.86 16.54
N LEU A 330 -2.79 -2.58 16.11
CA LEU A 330 -2.84 -1.45 17.06
C LEU A 330 -4.15 -1.41 17.86
N LEU A 331 -5.26 -1.89 17.27
CA LEU A 331 -6.58 -1.93 17.92
C LEU A 331 -6.69 -3.05 18.97
N VAL A 332 -5.83 -4.06 18.92
CA VAL A 332 -5.90 -5.25 19.78
C VAL A 332 -4.73 -5.35 20.77
N LYS A 333 -3.79 -4.43 20.71
CA LYS A 333 -2.70 -4.28 21.69
C LYS A 333 -3.24 -3.52 22.92
N GLU A 334 -3.74 -4.26 23.90
CA GLU A 334 -3.94 -3.83 25.28
C GLU A 334 -3.04 -4.63 26.22
#